data_d83cbb433cfd41ef94792d39b976eadc
#
_entry.id   d83cbb433cfd41ef94792d39b976eadc
#
_cell.length_a   1.000
_cell.length_b   1.000
_cell.length_c   1.000
_cell.angle_alpha   90.00
_cell.angle_beta   90.00
_cell.angle_gamma   90.00
#
_symmetry.space_group_name_H-M   'P 1'
#
loop_
_entity.id
_entity.type
_entity.pdbx_description
1 polymer ?
#
loop_
_entity_poly.entity_id
_entity_poly.type
_entity_poly.pdbx_seq_one_letter_code
_entity_poly.pdbx_strand_id
1 'polypeptide(L)'
;MTASTFVFVPGAGSNSFTWAPMQRELALRGHRSLAVDLPGHGFGATFPAAYQAPQDLAALATAPSAMAGIGHADNVAHVLDVVRRAREHGPVVLVGHSRGGLTLTGVANAAPELLDRLVYISAWCCAADTPAGYQASAENASSALNGVGGLLAANPMELGALRFNWRTADPALLATLREAVLADGTDDEFHGYLNTLEPDESLDAGEERADPQTWGRVPRTYLRLTADRSMPIALQDRFIADADALTPDNPFDVWSLDVSHAAVLVRPGETAALLSSLARV
;
A
#
# COMPACT_ATOMS: atom_id res chain seq x y z
N MET A 1 -17.79 13.24 21.65
CA MET A 1 -16.48 12.98 21.01
C MET A 1 -16.71 12.97 19.49
N THR A 2 -15.90 13.66 18.72
CA THR A 2 -15.98 13.63 17.25
C THR A 2 -15.43 12.29 16.76
N ALA A 3 -16.18 11.64 15.85
CA ALA A 3 -15.76 10.35 15.30
C ALA A 3 -14.47 10.50 14.47
N SER A 4 -13.52 9.56 14.63
CA SER A 4 -12.29 9.51 13.84
C SER A 4 -12.58 9.34 12.35
N THR A 5 -11.70 9.88 11.51
CA THR A 5 -11.70 9.65 10.06
C THR A 5 -10.55 8.72 9.71
N PHE A 6 -10.85 7.59 9.07
CA PHE A 6 -9.84 6.70 8.49
C PHE A 6 -9.43 7.26 7.12
N VAL A 7 -8.14 7.50 6.94
CA VAL A 7 -7.56 7.92 5.65
C VAL A 7 -6.73 6.76 5.12
N PHE A 8 -7.11 6.20 3.97
CA PHE A 8 -6.48 5.03 3.38
C PHE A 8 -5.49 5.42 2.28
N VAL A 9 -4.27 4.89 2.40
CA VAL A 9 -3.20 5.05 1.41
C VAL A 9 -2.99 3.70 0.71
N PRO A 10 -3.14 3.65 -0.63
CA PRO A 10 -3.04 2.41 -1.39
C PRO A 10 -1.59 1.89 -1.50
N GLY A 11 -1.47 0.61 -1.84
CA GLY A 11 -0.22 -0.04 -2.24
C GLY A 11 0.15 0.24 -3.70
N ALA A 12 1.22 -0.40 -4.17
CA ALA A 12 1.71 -0.25 -5.54
C ALA A 12 0.66 -0.63 -6.58
N GLY A 13 0.57 0.17 -7.66
CA GLY A 13 -0.37 -0.03 -8.76
C GLY A 13 -1.85 0.05 -8.35
N SER A 14 -2.15 0.58 -7.17
CA SER A 14 -3.50 0.67 -6.60
C SER A 14 -3.94 2.12 -6.46
N ASN A 15 -5.24 2.32 -6.29
CA ASN A 15 -5.88 3.63 -6.14
C ASN A 15 -6.98 3.60 -5.08
N SER A 16 -7.73 4.68 -4.93
CA SER A 16 -8.83 4.79 -3.95
C SER A 16 -9.91 3.73 -4.14
N PHE A 17 -10.13 3.25 -5.38
CA PHE A 17 -11.18 2.28 -5.69
C PHE A 17 -10.91 0.92 -5.04
N THR A 18 -9.64 0.52 -4.86
CA THR A 18 -9.30 -0.75 -4.19
C THR A 18 -9.79 -0.79 -2.75
N TRP A 19 -9.99 0.38 -2.12
CA TRP A 19 -10.49 0.51 -0.76
C TRP A 19 -12.03 0.60 -0.65
N ALA A 20 -12.75 0.66 -1.77
CA ALA A 20 -14.21 0.83 -1.74
C ALA A 20 -14.95 -0.22 -0.91
N PRO A 21 -14.59 -1.54 -0.93
CA PRO A 21 -15.20 -2.52 -0.04
C PRO A 21 -14.95 -2.23 1.44
N MET A 22 -13.74 -1.81 1.81
CA MET A 22 -13.38 -1.45 3.19
C MET A 22 -14.14 -0.20 3.66
N GLN A 23 -14.22 0.83 2.83
CA GLN A 23 -14.96 2.05 3.13
C GLN A 23 -16.45 1.77 3.35
N ARG A 24 -17.05 0.88 2.55
CA ARG A 24 -18.44 0.43 2.74
C ARG A 24 -18.62 -0.26 4.09
N GLU A 25 -17.73 -1.18 4.45
CA GLU A 25 -17.79 -1.87 5.73
C GLU A 25 -17.66 -0.91 6.93
N LEU A 26 -16.77 0.06 6.85
CA LEU A 26 -16.63 1.08 7.90
C LEU A 26 -17.82 2.02 7.96
N ALA A 27 -18.38 2.43 6.82
CA ALA A 27 -19.58 3.26 6.76
C ALA A 27 -20.80 2.56 7.41
N LEU A 28 -20.96 1.24 7.15
CA LEU A 28 -22.01 0.41 7.80
C LEU A 28 -21.80 0.28 9.32
N ARG A 29 -20.60 0.51 9.82
CA ARG A 29 -20.27 0.56 11.25
C ARG A 29 -20.32 1.99 11.82
N GLY A 30 -20.73 2.98 11.03
CA GLY A 30 -20.87 4.36 11.46
C GLY A 30 -19.57 5.18 11.45
N HIS A 31 -18.51 4.71 10.78
CA HIS A 31 -17.24 5.41 10.71
C HIS A 31 -17.11 6.25 9.43
N ARG A 32 -16.42 7.38 9.56
CA ARG A 32 -16.00 8.18 8.41
C ARG A 32 -14.72 7.59 7.83
N SER A 33 -14.65 7.50 6.51
CA SER A 33 -13.44 7.07 5.82
C SER A 33 -13.31 7.71 4.47
N LEU A 34 -12.08 7.88 4.01
CA LEU A 34 -11.75 8.26 2.65
C LEU A 34 -10.50 7.50 2.21
N ALA A 35 -10.38 7.24 0.94
CA ALA A 35 -9.19 6.69 0.32
C ALA A 35 -8.60 7.70 -0.66
N VAL A 36 -7.28 7.79 -0.72
CA VAL A 36 -6.59 8.73 -1.59
C VAL A 36 -6.22 8.07 -2.92
N ASP A 37 -6.26 8.85 -4.00
CA ASP A 37 -5.50 8.56 -5.21
C ASP A 37 -4.17 9.30 -5.08
N LEU A 38 -3.07 8.57 -5.10
CA LEU A 38 -1.75 9.20 -5.10
C LEU A 38 -1.50 9.93 -6.44
N PRO A 39 -0.58 10.91 -6.51
CA PRO A 39 -0.23 11.56 -7.77
C PRO A 39 0.04 10.56 -8.90
N GLY A 40 -0.59 10.75 -10.04
CA GLY A 40 -0.51 9.84 -11.19
C GLY A 40 -1.40 8.60 -11.12
N HIS A 41 -2.19 8.44 -10.05
CA HIS A 41 -3.18 7.36 -9.86
C HIS A 41 -4.62 7.85 -10.00
N GLY A 42 -5.57 6.91 -9.97
CA GLY A 42 -7.00 7.19 -10.12
C GLY A 42 -7.33 7.80 -11.48
N PHE A 43 -8.05 8.90 -11.50
CA PHE A 43 -8.33 9.64 -12.74
C PHE A 43 -7.11 10.38 -13.31
N GLY A 44 -6.02 10.49 -12.56
CA GLY A 44 -4.73 10.97 -13.03
C GLY A 44 -3.85 9.91 -13.69
N ALA A 45 -4.25 8.64 -13.65
CA ALA A 45 -3.46 7.53 -14.18
C ALA A 45 -3.39 7.52 -15.71
N THR A 46 -2.28 7.01 -16.23
CA THR A 46 -2.13 6.78 -17.67
C THR A 46 -2.65 5.39 -18.05
N PHE A 47 -3.67 5.34 -18.89
CA PHE A 47 -4.15 4.11 -19.52
C PHE A 47 -3.97 4.21 -21.03
N PRO A 48 -2.82 3.78 -21.59
CA PRO A 48 -2.58 3.82 -23.04
C PRO A 48 -3.63 2.98 -23.77
N ALA A 49 -4.06 3.43 -24.97
CA ALA A 49 -4.96 2.64 -25.81
C ALA A 49 -4.40 1.25 -26.10
N ALA A 50 -3.09 1.12 -26.21
CA ALA A 50 -2.34 -0.13 -26.36
C ALA A 50 -2.53 -1.13 -25.22
N TYR A 51 -3.00 -0.67 -24.05
CA TYR A 51 -3.33 -1.52 -22.89
C TYR A 51 -4.70 -2.18 -23.00
N GLN A 52 -5.57 -1.68 -23.90
CA GLN A 52 -6.89 -2.26 -24.12
C GLN A 52 -6.78 -3.52 -25.01
N ALA A 53 -7.79 -4.40 -24.95
CA ALA A 53 -7.84 -5.59 -25.77
C ALA A 53 -8.34 -5.27 -27.19
N PRO A 54 -7.70 -5.81 -28.27
CA PRO A 54 -6.47 -6.58 -28.25
C PRO A 54 -5.27 -5.69 -27.91
N GLN A 55 -4.36 -6.16 -27.01
CA GLN A 55 -3.20 -5.38 -26.59
C GLN A 55 -2.16 -5.26 -27.71
N ASP A 56 -1.55 -4.07 -27.82
CA ASP A 56 -0.31 -3.84 -28.58
C ASP A 56 0.85 -3.67 -27.60
N LEU A 57 1.56 -4.77 -27.33
CA LEU A 57 2.64 -4.77 -26.33
C LEU A 57 3.82 -3.89 -26.72
N ALA A 58 4.09 -3.72 -28.03
CA ALA A 58 5.17 -2.86 -28.48
C ALA A 58 4.83 -1.37 -28.26
N ALA A 59 3.63 -0.96 -28.59
CA ALA A 59 3.14 0.38 -28.32
C ALA A 59 2.96 0.63 -26.81
N LEU A 60 2.55 -0.37 -26.04
CA LEU A 60 2.44 -0.28 -24.58
C LEU A 60 3.79 -0.01 -23.95
N ALA A 61 4.84 -0.71 -24.38
CA ALA A 61 6.18 -0.57 -23.83
C ALA A 61 6.77 0.86 -23.97
N THR A 62 6.33 1.63 -24.97
CA THR A 62 6.90 2.95 -25.28
C THR A 62 5.94 4.12 -25.05
N ALA A 63 4.66 3.84 -24.71
CA ALA A 63 3.69 4.91 -24.42
C ALA A 63 4.15 5.73 -23.21
N PRO A 64 4.05 7.08 -23.25
CA PRO A 64 4.41 7.93 -22.10
C PRO A 64 3.68 7.53 -20.83
N SER A 65 4.30 7.80 -19.66
CA SER A 65 3.73 7.56 -18.36
C SER A 65 3.51 8.85 -17.59
N ALA A 66 2.36 9.02 -16.95
CA ALA A 66 2.10 10.11 -16.01
C ALA A 66 2.95 10.00 -14.74
N MET A 67 3.50 8.81 -14.45
CA MET A 67 4.34 8.58 -13.27
C MET A 67 5.78 9.05 -13.44
N ALA A 68 6.19 9.36 -14.68
CA ALA A 68 7.55 9.85 -14.96
C ALA A 68 7.78 11.18 -14.22
N GLY A 69 8.73 11.18 -13.28
CA GLY A 69 9.07 12.33 -12.45
C GLY A 69 8.24 12.52 -11.19
N ILE A 70 7.24 11.66 -10.92
CA ILE A 70 6.54 11.62 -9.63
C ILE A 70 7.37 10.79 -8.64
N GLY A 71 7.70 11.39 -7.49
CA GLY A 71 8.50 10.77 -6.45
C GLY A 71 7.76 10.52 -5.15
N HIS A 72 8.47 9.90 -4.21
CA HIS A 72 7.96 9.64 -2.87
C HIS A 72 7.54 10.93 -2.15
N ALA A 73 8.31 12.00 -2.29
CA ALA A 73 8.01 13.29 -1.68
C ALA A 73 6.67 13.88 -2.15
N ASP A 74 6.31 13.68 -3.44
CA ASP A 74 5.02 14.13 -3.98
C ASP A 74 3.86 13.36 -3.33
N ASN A 75 4.02 12.04 -3.11
CA ASN A 75 3.06 11.21 -2.42
C ASN A 75 2.85 11.69 -0.97
N VAL A 76 3.94 11.96 -0.25
CA VAL A 76 3.89 12.47 1.13
C VAL A 76 3.18 13.82 1.18
N ALA A 77 3.56 14.76 0.32
CA ALA A 77 2.96 16.11 0.26
C ALA A 77 1.45 16.04 -0.03
N HIS A 78 1.05 15.19 -0.98
CA HIS A 78 -0.36 15.00 -1.34
C HIS A 78 -1.18 14.43 -0.17
N VAL A 79 -0.70 13.34 0.45
CA VAL A 79 -1.42 12.72 1.58
C VAL A 79 -1.44 13.64 2.79
N LEU A 80 -0.38 14.40 3.04
CA LEU A 80 -0.33 15.39 4.11
C LEU A 80 -1.40 16.48 3.93
N ASP A 81 -1.66 16.96 2.71
CA ASP A 81 -2.73 17.92 2.44
C ASP A 81 -4.11 17.31 2.73
N VAL A 82 -4.34 16.06 2.34
CA VAL A 82 -5.58 15.33 2.65
C VAL A 82 -5.76 15.16 4.16
N VAL A 83 -4.71 14.79 4.88
CA VAL A 83 -4.72 14.62 6.35
C VAL A 83 -5.05 15.93 7.04
N ARG A 84 -4.44 17.05 6.62
CA ARG A 84 -4.75 18.39 7.16
C ARG A 84 -6.24 18.71 7.07
N ARG A 85 -6.84 18.50 5.90
CA ARG A 85 -8.27 18.73 5.67
C ARG A 85 -9.16 17.77 6.46
N ALA A 86 -8.77 16.48 6.57
CA ALA A 86 -9.50 15.52 7.40
C ALA A 86 -9.44 15.90 8.89
N ARG A 87 -8.31 16.43 9.36
CA ARG A 87 -8.07 16.84 10.75
C ARG A 87 -9.00 17.99 11.20
N GLU A 88 -9.43 18.85 10.30
CA GLU A 88 -10.41 19.92 10.58
C GLU A 88 -11.75 19.36 11.11
N HIS A 89 -12.04 18.09 10.82
CA HIS A 89 -13.30 17.43 11.16
C HIS A 89 -13.17 16.44 12.34
N GLY A 90 -12.00 16.27 12.92
CA GLY A 90 -11.76 15.41 14.08
C GLY A 90 -10.49 14.57 13.99
N PRO A 91 -10.34 13.56 14.86
CA PRO A 91 -9.18 12.68 14.89
C PRO A 91 -8.95 11.95 13.56
N VAL A 92 -7.67 11.70 13.21
CA VAL A 92 -7.28 11.03 11.97
C VAL A 92 -6.52 9.75 12.28
N VAL A 93 -7.00 8.63 11.74
CA VAL A 93 -6.29 7.35 11.69
C VAL A 93 -5.79 7.16 10.26
N LEU A 94 -4.48 7.22 10.05
CA LEU A 94 -3.87 7.04 8.73
C LEU A 94 -3.52 5.56 8.53
N VAL A 95 -4.06 4.94 7.49
CA VAL A 95 -3.97 3.50 7.23
C VAL A 95 -3.28 3.27 5.90
N GLY A 96 -2.22 2.47 5.87
CA GLY A 96 -1.52 2.13 4.64
C GLY A 96 -1.39 0.63 4.45
N HIS A 97 -1.51 0.20 3.20
CA HIS A 97 -1.29 -1.18 2.79
C HIS A 97 -0.04 -1.27 1.92
N SER A 98 0.77 -2.32 2.12
CA SER A 98 1.90 -2.59 1.23
C SER A 98 2.85 -1.38 1.08
N ARG A 99 3.16 -0.95 -0.14
CA ARG A 99 3.97 0.24 -0.45
C ARG A 99 3.43 1.52 0.21
N GLY A 100 2.13 1.61 0.45
CA GLY A 100 1.51 2.77 1.13
C GLY A 100 2.10 3.08 2.50
N GLY A 101 2.71 2.11 3.16
CA GLY A 101 3.40 2.32 4.44
C GLY A 101 4.59 3.28 4.37
N LEU A 102 5.26 3.38 3.22
CA LEU A 102 6.33 4.37 2.99
C LEU A 102 5.76 5.80 3.13
N THR A 103 4.63 6.05 2.48
CA THR A 103 3.95 7.35 2.56
C THR A 103 3.45 7.65 3.98
N LEU A 104 2.95 6.63 4.71
CA LEU A 104 2.58 6.80 6.12
C LEU A 104 3.75 7.31 6.96
N THR A 105 4.92 6.68 6.78
CA THR A 105 6.15 7.06 7.50
C THR A 105 6.53 8.51 7.19
N GLY A 106 6.53 8.90 5.91
CA GLY A 106 6.85 10.27 5.50
C GLY A 106 5.87 11.32 6.05
N VAL A 107 4.56 11.03 6.02
CA VAL A 107 3.55 11.94 6.59
C VAL A 107 3.74 12.09 8.11
N ALA A 108 4.00 11.00 8.82
CA ALA A 108 4.21 11.04 10.27
C ALA A 108 5.54 11.70 10.67
N ASN A 109 6.59 11.58 9.83
CA ASN A 109 7.81 12.35 10.01
C ASN A 109 7.56 13.86 9.87
N ALA A 110 6.76 14.24 8.88
CA ALA A 110 6.51 15.65 8.55
C ALA A 110 5.54 16.36 9.49
N ALA A 111 4.51 15.67 10.01
CA ALA A 111 3.45 16.28 10.82
C ALA A 111 2.78 15.27 11.78
N PRO A 112 3.51 14.76 12.78
CA PRO A 112 2.99 13.75 13.69
C PRO A 112 1.78 14.24 14.51
N GLU A 113 1.67 15.54 14.76
CA GLU A 113 0.59 16.17 15.52
C GLU A 113 -0.77 16.13 14.83
N LEU A 114 -0.80 15.85 13.53
CA LEU A 114 -2.04 15.70 12.76
C LEU A 114 -2.65 14.30 12.88
N LEU A 115 -1.91 13.35 13.43
CA LEU A 115 -2.24 11.93 13.42
C LEU A 115 -2.54 11.42 14.84
N ASP A 116 -3.66 10.74 15.00
CA ASP A 116 -4.01 10.08 16.25
C ASP A 116 -3.51 8.64 16.28
N ARG A 117 -3.37 8.01 15.10
CA ARG A 117 -2.79 6.65 14.96
C ARG A 117 -2.33 6.40 13.53
N LEU A 118 -1.30 5.57 13.40
CA LEU A 118 -0.88 4.93 12.16
C LEU A 118 -1.31 3.45 12.18
N VAL A 119 -1.77 2.94 11.04
CA VAL A 119 -2.05 1.51 10.85
C VAL A 119 -1.34 1.01 9.61
N TYR A 120 -0.39 0.11 9.80
CA TYR A 120 0.34 -0.57 8.74
C TYR A 120 -0.30 -1.94 8.50
N ILE A 121 -0.90 -2.18 7.34
CA ILE A 121 -1.49 -3.47 6.98
C ILE A 121 -0.53 -4.17 6.01
N SER A 122 0.22 -5.14 6.51
CA SER A 122 1.31 -5.78 5.75
C SER A 122 2.03 -4.76 4.87
N ALA A 123 2.59 -3.72 5.51
CA ALA A 123 3.05 -2.52 4.84
C ALA A 123 4.50 -2.19 5.21
N TRP A 124 5.19 -1.55 4.28
CA TRP A 124 6.59 -1.12 4.45
C TRP A 124 6.69 -0.12 5.61
N CYS A 125 7.52 -0.45 6.60
CA CYS A 125 7.84 0.41 7.73
C CYS A 125 9.36 0.45 7.91
N CYS A 126 10.02 1.39 7.25
CA CYS A 126 11.48 1.48 7.21
C CYS A 126 12.00 2.22 8.45
N ALA A 127 12.43 1.51 9.47
CA ALA A 127 12.96 2.06 10.71
C ALA A 127 14.50 2.00 10.77
N ALA A 128 15.09 0.83 10.60
CA ALA A 128 16.54 0.63 10.70
C ALA A 128 17.26 0.76 9.35
N ASP A 129 16.56 0.48 8.25
CA ASP A 129 17.14 0.45 6.91
C ASP A 129 16.28 1.23 5.92
N THR A 130 16.81 1.48 4.71
CA THR A 130 16.06 2.07 3.58
C THR A 130 15.14 1.05 2.93
N PRO A 131 14.15 1.48 2.12
CA PRO A 131 13.34 0.54 1.33
C PRO A 131 14.19 -0.42 0.48
N ALA A 132 15.26 0.07 -0.14
CA ALA A 132 16.18 -0.76 -0.92
C ALA A 132 16.92 -1.79 -0.06
N GLY A 133 17.34 -1.42 1.16
CA GLY A 133 17.99 -2.32 2.10
C GLY A 133 17.08 -3.45 2.54
N TYR A 134 15.84 -3.15 2.93
CA TYR A 134 14.85 -4.18 3.26
C TYR A 134 14.48 -5.05 2.06
N GLN A 135 14.36 -4.46 0.84
CA GLN A 135 14.10 -5.22 -0.38
C GLN A 135 15.19 -6.27 -0.64
N ALA A 136 16.44 -5.94 -0.37
CA ALA A 136 17.60 -6.82 -0.56
C ALA A 136 17.83 -7.79 0.61
N SER A 137 17.03 -7.72 1.67
CA SER A 137 17.25 -8.50 2.90
C SER A 137 16.91 -9.98 2.74
N ALA A 138 17.47 -10.80 3.62
CA ALA A 138 17.22 -12.25 3.67
C ALA A 138 15.74 -12.55 3.98
N GLU A 139 15.09 -11.72 4.79
CA GLU A 139 13.68 -11.84 5.17
C GLU A 139 12.74 -11.64 3.97
N ASN A 140 13.16 -10.86 2.96
CA ASN A 140 12.42 -10.65 1.71
C ASN A 140 12.75 -11.68 0.61
N ALA A 141 13.76 -12.51 0.79
CA ALA A 141 14.23 -13.43 -0.25
C ALA A 141 13.15 -14.42 -0.72
N SER A 142 12.21 -14.79 0.17
CA SER A 142 11.10 -15.69 -0.15
C SER A 142 9.87 -14.99 -0.74
N SER A 143 9.93 -13.68 -1.02
CA SER A 143 8.82 -12.95 -1.64
C SER A 143 8.47 -13.54 -3.02
N ALA A 144 7.21 -13.92 -3.21
CA ALA A 144 6.72 -14.39 -4.50
C ALA A 144 6.70 -13.28 -5.57
N LEU A 145 6.76 -12.00 -5.18
CA LEU A 145 6.92 -10.89 -6.10
C LEU A 145 8.25 -10.94 -6.88
N ASN A 146 9.25 -11.64 -6.37
CA ASN A 146 10.51 -11.88 -7.10
C ASN A 146 10.29 -12.67 -8.41
N GLY A 147 9.18 -13.42 -8.51
CA GLY A 147 8.80 -14.20 -9.70
C GLY A 147 7.98 -13.44 -10.74
N VAL A 148 7.50 -12.23 -10.45
CA VAL A 148 6.56 -11.51 -11.33
C VAL A 148 7.22 -10.54 -12.32
N GLY A 149 8.54 -10.58 -12.46
CA GLY A 149 9.29 -9.71 -13.39
C GLY A 149 8.82 -9.79 -14.85
N GLY A 150 8.26 -10.93 -15.29
CA GLY A 150 7.65 -11.08 -16.61
C GLY A 150 6.39 -10.22 -16.86
N LEU A 151 5.83 -9.60 -15.82
CA LEU A 151 4.73 -8.65 -15.97
C LEU A 151 5.19 -7.24 -16.35
N LEU A 152 6.49 -6.92 -16.25
CA LEU A 152 7.01 -5.63 -16.68
C LEU A 152 6.87 -5.49 -18.21
N ALA A 153 6.08 -4.53 -18.63
CA ALA A 153 5.76 -4.27 -20.03
C ALA A 153 6.65 -3.22 -20.70
N ALA A 154 7.53 -2.57 -19.93
CA ALA A 154 8.45 -1.55 -20.41
C ALA A 154 9.80 -1.63 -19.69
N ASN A 155 10.85 -1.04 -20.28
CA ASN A 155 12.10 -0.78 -19.58
C ASN A 155 11.88 0.39 -18.59
N PRO A 156 11.97 0.17 -17.27
CA PRO A 156 11.65 1.20 -16.28
C PRO A 156 12.56 2.44 -16.40
N MET A 157 13.83 2.24 -16.72
CA MET A 157 14.81 3.35 -16.83
C MET A 157 14.57 4.26 -18.03
N GLU A 158 14.02 3.70 -19.12
CA GLU A 158 13.68 4.46 -20.33
C GLU A 158 12.32 5.15 -20.17
N LEU A 159 11.36 4.46 -19.50
CA LEU A 159 10.02 4.99 -19.27
C LEU A 159 9.99 6.03 -18.14
N GLY A 160 10.88 5.93 -17.16
CA GLY A 160 10.85 6.72 -15.93
C GLY A 160 9.76 6.24 -14.94
N ALA A 161 9.23 5.03 -15.14
CA ALA A 161 8.19 4.42 -14.31
C ALA A 161 8.26 2.89 -14.40
N LEU A 162 7.68 2.19 -13.42
CA LEU A 162 7.37 0.78 -13.54
C LEU A 162 6.06 0.66 -14.33
N ARG A 163 6.03 -0.15 -15.38
CA ARG A 163 4.79 -0.47 -16.12
C ARG A 163 4.53 -1.96 -16.09
N PHE A 164 3.40 -2.34 -15.55
CA PHE A 164 2.97 -3.72 -15.44
C PHE A 164 1.83 -4.03 -16.38
N ASN A 165 1.86 -5.22 -16.98
CA ASN A 165 0.72 -5.73 -17.74
C ASN A 165 -0.17 -6.63 -16.86
N TRP A 166 -1.01 -6.02 -16.04
CA TRP A 166 -2.00 -6.76 -15.23
C TRP A 166 -3.09 -7.46 -16.05
N ARG A 167 -3.20 -7.12 -17.35
CA ARG A 167 -4.18 -7.69 -18.30
C ARG A 167 -3.56 -8.75 -19.22
N THR A 168 -2.44 -9.34 -18.80
CA THR A 168 -1.85 -10.48 -19.52
C THR A 168 -2.83 -11.66 -19.55
N ALA A 169 -2.82 -12.42 -20.67
CA ALA A 169 -3.50 -13.69 -20.78
C ALA A 169 -2.56 -14.90 -20.57
N ASP A 170 -1.29 -14.66 -20.22
CA ASP A 170 -0.32 -15.73 -19.93
C ASP A 170 -0.70 -16.45 -18.62
N PRO A 171 -1.08 -17.74 -18.68
CA PRO A 171 -1.55 -18.46 -17.51
C PRO A 171 -0.45 -18.68 -16.46
N ALA A 172 0.82 -18.76 -16.87
CA ALA A 172 1.92 -18.94 -15.94
C ALA A 172 2.19 -17.66 -15.13
N LEU A 173 2.16 -16.49 -15.80
CA LEU A 173 2.27 -15.21 -15.12
C LEU A 173 1.08 -14.94 -14.20
N LEU A 174 -0.15 -15.26 -14.63
CA LEU A 174 -1.34 -15.13 -13.79
C LEU A 174 -1.28 -16.04 -12.56
N ALA A 175 -0.83 -17.29 -12.70
CA ALA A 175 -0.68 -18.20 -11.58
C ALA A 175 0.37 -17.69 -10.57
N THR A 176 1.52 -17.21 -11.04
CA THR A 176 2.57 -16.64 -10.19
C THR A 176 2.08 -15.40 -9.47
N LEU A 177 1.37 -14.52 -10.16
CA LEU A 177 0.82 -13.30 -9.57
C LEU A 177 -0.26 -13.62 -8.52
N ARG A 178 -1.17 -14.57 -8.82
CA ARG A 178 -2.17 -15.02 -7.85
C ARG A 178 -1.54 -15.56 -6.58
N GLU A 179 -0.53 -16.39 -6.74
CA GLU A 179 0.25 -16.94 -5.62
C GLU A 179 0.88 -15.82 -4.77
N ALA A 180 1.38 -14.77 -5.41
CA ALA A 180 1.96 -13.63 -4.71
C ALA A 180 0.91 -12.83 -3.93
N VAL A 181 -0.21 -12.46 -4.56
CA VAL A 181 -1.08 -11.41 -4.01
C VAL A 181 -2.38 -11.93 -3.40
N LEU A 182 -2.92 -13.08 -3.86
CA LEU A 182 -4.23 -13.59 -3.42
C LEU A 182 -4.31 -15.12 -3.49
N ALA A 183 -3.34 -15.82 -2.87
CA ALA A 183 -3.23 -17.27 -2.89
C ALA A 183 -4.46 -17.98 -2.29
N ASP A 184 -5.13 -17.38 -1.34
CA ASP A 184 -6.32 -17.87 -0.65
C ASP A 184 -7.65 -17.39 -1.27
N GLY A 185 -7.59 -16.65 -2.40
CA GLY A 185 -8.76 -16.14 -3.10
C GLY A 185 -9.31 -17.09 -4.17
N THR A 186 -10.55 -16.87 -4.57
CA THR A 186 -11.15 -17.51 -5.77
C THR A 186 -10.59 -16.87 -7.05
N ASP A 187 -10.82 -17.52 -8.20
CA ASP A 187 -10.44 -16.94 -9.50
C ASP A 187 -11.19 -15.64 -9.78
N ASP A 188 -12.47 -15.56 -9.42
CA ASP A 188 -13.28 -14.35 -9.60
C ASP A 188 -12.77 -13.20 -8.73
N GLU A 189 -12.42 -13.46 -7.47
CA GLU A 189 -11.82 -12.46 -6.59
C GLU A 189 -10.49 -11.97 -7.14
N PHE A 190 -9.63 -12.88 -7.62
CA PHE A 190 -8.34 -12.54 -8.20
C PHE A 190 -8.49 -11.68 -9.46
N HIS A 191 -9.33 -12.08 -10.41
CA HIS A 191 -9.57 -11.29 -11.62
C HIS A 191 -10.25 -9.96 -11.30
N GLY A 192 -11.18 -9.94 -10.33
CA GLY A 192 -11.78 -8.72 -9.83
C GLY A 192 -10.73 -7.76 -9.27
N TYR A 193 -9.81 -8.26 -8.45
CA TYR A 193 -8.69 -7.48 -7.90
C TYR A 193 -7.79 -6.93 -9.02
N LEU A 194 -7.38 -7.75 -9.99
CA LEU A 194 -6.55 -7.29 -11.11
C LEU A 194 -7.18 -6.14 -11.91
N ASN A 195 -8.53 -6.14 -12.03
CA ASN A 195 -9.24 -5.05 -12.72
C ASN A 195 -9.23 -3.73 -11.95
N THR A 196 -8.83 -3.73 -10.68
CA THR A 196 -8.66 -2.50 -9.89
C THR A 196 -7.25 -1.91 -9.99
N LEU A 197 -6.29 -2.65 -10.58
CA LEU A 197 -4.90 -2.25 -10.65
C LEU A 197 -4.63 -1.37 -11.88
N GLU A 198 -3.74 -0.42 -11.69
CA GLU A 198 -3.25 0.50 -12.71
C GLU A 198 -1.88 0.05 -13.24
N PRO A 199 -1.60 0.25 -14.54
CA PRO A 199 -0.40 -0.31 -15.14
C PRO A 199 0.88 0.36 -14.62
N ASP A 200 0.85 1.65 -14.29
CA ASP A 200 2.05 2.41 -14.00
C ASP A 200 2.22 2.68 -12.50
N GLU A 201 3.46 2.62 -12.04
CA GLU A 201 3.86 2.94 -10.67
C GLU A 201 5.18 3.73 -10.67
N SER A 202 5.38 4.61 -9.68
CA SER A 202 6.62 5.36 -9.52
C SER A 202 7.83 4.45 -9.26
N LEU A 203 8.96 4.77 -9.89
CA LEU A 203 10.25 4.13 -9.58
C LEU A 203 10.75 4.51 -8.19
N ASP A 204 10.43 5.71 -7.73
CA ASP A 204 10.96 6.25 -6.49
C ASP A 204 10.18 5.72 -5.28
N ALA A 205 10.85 4.93 -4.47
CA ALA A 205 10.36 4.46 -3.18
C ALA A 205 10.81 5.38 -2.02
N GLY A 206 11.62 6.39 -2.31
CA GLY A 206 12.29 7.20 -1.30
C GLY A 206 13.42 6.45 -0.59
N GLU A 207 14.14 7.18 0.24
CA GLU A 207 15.16 6.65 1.15
C GLU A 207 14.80 6.95 2.62
N GLU A 208 13.60 7.46 2.84
CA GLU A 208 13.13 7.93 4.14
C GLU A 208 12.95 6.78 5.12
N ARG A 209 13.41 7.02 6.35
CA ARG A 209 13.23 6.12 7.48
C ARG A 209 12.40 6.80 8.57
N ALA A 210 11.82 5.99 9.45
CA ALA A 210 11.09 6.49 10.60
C ALA A 210 12.00 7.32 11.51
N ASP A 211 11.57 8.54 11.84
CA ASP A 211 12.26 9.42 12.79
C ASP A 211 11.67 9.19 14.20
N PRO A 212 12.50 8.79 15.18
CA PRO A 212 12.03 8.58 16.55
C PRO A 212 11.47 9.85 17.21
N GLN A 213 11.88 11.06 16.75
CA GLN A 213 11.43 12.33 17.35
C GLN A 213 10.06 12.79 16.82
N THR A 214 9.62 12.29 15.68
CA THR A 214 8.35 12.66 15.02
C THR A 214 7.44 11.44 14.85
N TRP A 215 7.71 10.57 13.89
CA TRP A 215 6.99 9.33 13.68
C TRP A 215 6.88 8.50 14.98
N GLY A 216 7.97 8.45 15.75
CA GLY A 216 8.05 7.71 17.00
C GLY A 216 7.05 8.14 18.08
N ARG A 217 6.43 9.31 17.96
CA ARG A 217 5.43 9.83 18.91
C ARG A 217 4.02 9.36 18.61
N VAL A 218 3.75 8.94 17.36
CA VAL A 218 2.39 8.58 16.94
C VAL A 218 2.08 7.14 17.37
N PRO A 219 0.98 6.90 18.10
CA PRO A 219 0.52 5.55 18.39
C PRO A 219 0.34 4.76 17.09
N ARG A 220 0.70 3.48 17.08
CA ARG A 220 0.69 2.71 15.85
C ARG A 220 0.31 1.26 16.03
N THR A 221 -0.31 0.71 15.01
CA THR A 221 -0.72 -0.69 14.90
C THR A 221 -0.10 -1.30 13.65
N TYR A 222 0.41 -2.52 13.76
CA TYR A 222 0.79 -3.32 12.61
C TYR A 222 -0.14 -4.52 12.49
N LEU A 223 -0.87 -4.60 11.38
CA LEU A 223 -1.68 -5.76 11.05
C LEU A 223 -0.85 -6.69 10.15
N ARG A 224 -0.39 -7.78 10.74
CA ARG A 224 0.35 -8.84 10.06
C ARG A 224 -0.61 -9.71 9.25
N LEU A 225 -0.22 -10.04 8.03
CA LEU A 225 -0.92 -11.02 7.20
C LEU A 225 -0.06 -12.28 7.12
N THR A 226 -0.44 -13.33 7.85
CA THR A 226 0.45 -14.48 8.07
C THR A 226 0.56 -15.40 6.86
N ALA A 227 -0.42 -15.37 5.95
CA ALA A 227 -0.38 -16.08 4.66
C ALA A 227 0.09 -15.19 3.49
N ASP A 228 0.62 -13.99 3.78
CA ASP A 228 1.13 -13.07 2.77
C ASP A 228 2.42 -13.61 2.13
N ARG A 229 2.41 -13.73 0.81
CA ARG A 229 3.56 -14.15 0.01
C ARG A 229 4.19 -13.02 -0.80
N SER A 230 3.55 -11.87 -0.87
CA SER A 230 4.14 -10.63 -1.41
C SER A 230 5.14 -10.03 -0.43
N MET A 231 4.72 -9.95 0.83
CA MET A 231 5.54 -9.47 1.95
C MET A 231 5.65 -10.58 2.99
N PRO A 232 6.68 -11.44 2.92
CA PRO A 232 6.81 -12.59 3.80
C PRO A 232 6.72 -12.21 5.27
N ILE A 233 6.13 -13.09 6.09
CA ILE A 233 5.94 -12.83 7.52
C ILE A 233 7.25 -12.47 8.24
N ALA A 234 8.38 -13.05 7.81
CA ALA A 234 9.69 -12.72 8.34
C ALA A 234 10.08 -11.25 8.11
N LEU A 235 9.70 -10.68 6.95
CA LEU A 235 9.94 -9.27 6.66
C LEU A 235 9.01 -8.38 7.49
N GLN A 236 7.73 -8.74 7.63
CA GLN A 236 6.79 -8.01 8.48
C GLN A 236 7.27 -8.00 9.94
N ASP A 237 7.74 -9.15 10.46
CA ASP A 237 8.28 -9.27 11.82
C ASP A 237 9.56 -8.44 11.99
N ARG A 238 10.41 -8.35 10.96
CA ARG A 238 11.59 -7.49 10.98
C ARG A 238 11.21 -6.01 11.04
N PHE A 239 10.23 -5.55 10.25
CA PHE A 239 9.74 -4.17 10.34
C PHE A 239 9.27 -3.81 11.75
N ILE A 240 8.53 -4.71 12.41
CA ILE A 240 8.04 -4.52 13.77
C ILE A 240 9.22 -4.46 14.75
N ALA A 241 10.13 -5.43 14.69
CA ALA A 241 11.27 -5.50 15.59
C ALA A 241 12.19 -4.27 15.47
N ASP A 242 12.50 -3.83 14.24
CA ASP A 242 13.34 -2.66 13.99
C ASP A 242 12.66 -1.36 14.48
N ALA A 243 11.36 -1.24 14.28
CA ALA A 243 10.56 -0.10 14.74
C ALA A 243 10.46 -0.05 16.28
N ASP A 244 10.23 -1.18 16.93
CA ASP A 244 10.12 -1.27 18.39
C ASP A 244 11.50 -1.03 19.06
N ALA A 245 12.59 -1.48 18.43
CA ALA A 245 13.93 -1.16 18.86
C ALA A 245 14.26 0.34 18.74
N LEU A 246 13.77 1.00 17.69
CA LEU A 246 13.94 2.44 17.47
C LEU A 246 13.19 3.28 18.52
N THR A 247 11.99 2.84 18.93
CA THR A 247 11.09 3.57 19.83
C THR A 247 10.49 2.64 20.89
N PRO A 248 11.30 2.16 21.87
CA PRO A 248 10.85 1.15 22.83
C PRO A 248 9.73 1.62 23.76
N ASP A 249 9.59 2.92 23.96
CA ASP A 249 8.53 3.51 24.80
C ASP A 249 7.18 3.62 24.05
N ASN A 250 7.16 3.39 22.76
CA ASN A 250 5.96 3.38 21.92
C ASN A 250 6.04 2.25 20.88
N PRO A 251 5.96 0.96 21.31
CA PRO A 251 6.02 -0.17 20.40
C PRO A 251 4.75 -0.30 19.55
N PHE A 252 4.81 -1.14 18.52
CA PHE A 252 3.62 -1.48 17.76
C PHE A 252 2.60 -2.27 18.60
N ASP A 253 1.33 -1.88 18.48
CA ASP A 253 0.20 -2.75 18.78
C ASP A 253 0.04 -3.73 17.61
N VAL A 254 0.36 -5.02 17.83
CA VAL A 254 0.48 -6.02 16.75
C VAL A 254 -0.75 -6.91 16.70
N TRP A 255 -1.40 -6.92 15.53
CA TRP A 255 -2.50 -7.82 15.21
C TRP A 255 -2.11 -8.77 14.09
N SER A 256 -2.84 -9.87 13.93
CA SER A 256 -2.58 -10.85 12.87
C SER A 256 -3.87 -11.38 12.28
N LEU A 257 -3.88 -11.54 10.95
CA LEU A 257 -4.90 -12.26 10.20
C LEU A 257 -4.21 -13.31 9.33
N ASP A 258 -4.81 -14.51 9.28
CA ASP A 258 -4.29 -15.59 8.44
C ASP A 258 -4.90 -15.52 7.03
N VAL A 259 -4.46 -14.50 6.28
CA VAL A 259 -4.91 -14.21 4.92
C VAL A 259 -3.74 -13.75 4.05
N SER A 260 -3.93 -13.83 2.72
CA SER A 260 -2.97 -13.34 1.72
C SER A 260 -2.98 -11.80 1.59
N HIS A 261 -2.00 -11.27 0.86
CA HIS A 261 -1.71 -9.83 0.73
C HIS A 261 -2.93 -8.97 0.39
N ALA A 262 -3.64 -9.29 -0.68
CA ALA A 262 -4.79 -8.51 -1.16
C ALA A 262 -6.13 -8.93 -0.54
N ALA A 263 -6.18 -9.99 0.26
CA ALA A 263 -7.43 -10.49 0.83
C ALA A 263 -8.14 -9.47 1.71
N VAL A 264 -7.40 -8.61 2.41
CA VAL A 264 -7.96 -7.51 3.23
C VAL A 264 -8.70 -6.46 2.41
N LEU A 265 -8.38 -6.32 1.12
CA LEU A 265 -9.05 -5.41 0.19
C LEU A 265 -10.30 -6.05 -0.41
N VAL A 266 -10.22 -7.34 -0.73
CA VAL A 266 -11.30 -8.10 -1.39
C VAL A 266 -12.36 -8.55 -0.38
N ARG A 267 -11.91 -8.98 0.82
CA ARG A 267 -12.74 -9.49 1.93
C ARG A 267 -12.51 -8.69 3.21
N PRO A 268 -12.92 -7.41 3.28
CA PRO A 268 -12.49 -6.47 4.31
C PRO A 268 -13.18 -6.64 5.68
N GLY A 269 -14.18 -7.52 5.82
CA GLY A 269 -15.08 -7.58 6.99
C GLY A 269 -14.37 -7.69 8.34
N GLU A 270 -13.38 -8.59 8.45
CA GLU A 270 -12.62 -8.80 9.69
C GLU A 270 -11.66 -7.63 9.94
N THR A 271 -10.94 -7.17 8.91
CA THR A 271 -10.07 -5.99 9.01
C THR A 271 -10.86 -4.74 9.39
N ALA A 272 -12.05 -4.53 8.82
CA ALA A 272 -12.92 -3.41 9.17
C ALA A 272 -13.39 -3.49 10.64
N ALA A 273 -13.65 -4.68 11.17
CA ALA A 273 -13.99 -4.86 12.58
C ALA A 273 -12.82 -4.50 13.50
N LEU A 274 -11.59 -4.90 13.15
CA LEU A 274 -10.37 -4.52 13.86
C LEU A 274 -10.17 -3.00 13.81
N LEU A 275 -10.21 -2.38 12.63
CA LEU A 275 -10.10 -0.93 12.49
C LEU A 275 -11.16 -0.19 13.29
N SER A 276 -12.41 -0.67 13.27
CA SER A 276 -13.51 -0.09 14.04
C SER A 276 -13.21 -0.01 15.54
N SER A 277 -12.45 -0.97 16.09
CA SER A 277 -12.06 -0.95 17.50
C SER A 277 -11.06 0.16 17.85
N LEU A 278 -10.29 0.65 16.88
CA LEU A 278 -9.34 1.75 17.04
C LEU A 278 -10.00 3.13 17.03
N ALA A 279 -11.22 3.24 16.52
CA ALA A 279 -11.96 4.51 16.44
C ALA A 279 -12.52 5.00 17.80
N ARG A 280 -12.24 4.31 18.87
CA ARG A 280 -12.75 4.59 20.23
C ARG A 280 -11.72 5.32 21.10
N VAL A 281 -10.94 6.19 20.51
CA VAL A 281 -10.01 7.06 21.26
C VAL A 281 -10.63 8.40 21.51
#